data_4133ba1a5c6360dae979ac58639dbf5e
#
_entry.id   4133ba1a5c6360dae979ac58639dbf5e
#
_cell.length_a   1.000
_cell.length_b   1.000
_cell.length_c   1.000
_cell.angle_alpha   90.00
_cell.angle_beta   90.00
_cell.angle_gamma   90.00
#
_symmetry.space_group_name_H-M   'P 1'
#
loop_
_entity.id
_entity.type
_entity.pdbx_description
1 polymer ?
#
loop_
_entity_poly.entity_id
_entity_poly.type
_entity_poly.pdbx_seq_one_letter_code
_entity_poly.pdbx_strand_id
1 'polypeptide(L)'
;MLADPPWRFTNRTGKVAPEHRRLDRYSTMSLDDICAMPVRSIAARNSHLYLWVPNALLPEGLKVMDAWGFRYVSNIVWAKRRKDGGPDGRGVGFYFRNVTELLLFGVRGSLRTLGPARSQVNMIETRKREHSRKPDEQYPLIQACSPGPYLELFARHPQPEWSAWGAESDPDIAPRGKQHKGYQGGPIQLPLVPPYSRLHENDADEMGRALRQRYELGRSIRELSEETQYSIGRIRTLLKASGASFRPRGGSK
;
A
#
# COMPACT_ATOMS: atom_id res chain seq x y z
N MET A 1 -3.73 0.60 8.97
CA MET A 1 -5.14 0.64 8.51
C MET A 1 -5.18 1.14 7.09
N LEU A 2 -6.05 0.56 6.25
CA LEU A 2 -6.39 1.03 4.89
C LEU A 2 -7.87 1.40 4.88
N ALA A 3 -8.26 2.48 4.18
CA ALA A 3 -9.66 2.88 4.07
C ALA A 3 -9.96 3.47 2.68
N ASP A 4 -11.10 3.11 2.11
CA ASP A 4 -11.64 3.66 0.86
C ASP A 4 -13.11 4.09 1.08
N PRO A 5 -13.36 5.19 1.79
CA PRO A 5 -14.72 5.63 2.08
C PRO A 5 -15.55 5.85 0.81
N PRO A 6 -16.86 5.58 0.85
CA PRO A 6 -17.76 5.85 -0.26
C PRO A 6 -18.09 7.34 -0.34
N TRP A 7 -17.12 8.12 -0.81
CA TRP A 7 -17.18 9.57 -0.88
C TRP A 7 -18.40 10.08 -1.66
N ARG A 8 -19.10 11.06 -1.09
CA ARG A 8 -20.15 11.79 -1.79
C ARG A 8 -19.55 12.97 -2.56
N PHE A 9 -19.73 12.96 -3.87
CA PHE A 9 -19.38 14.11 -4.71
C PHE A 9 -20.56 15.06 -4.79
N THR A 10 -20.39 16.32 -4.34
CA THR A 10 -21.34 17.39 -4.60
C THR A 10 -20.90 18.14 -5.86
N ASN A 11 -21.71 18.06 -6.92
CA ASN A 11 -21.44 18.79 -8.13
C ASN A 11 -22.09 20.17 -8.05
N ARG A 12 -21.31 21.25 -8.12
CA ARG A 12 -21.79 22.63 -8.05
C ARG A 12 -22.69 23.03 -9.22
N THR A 13 -22.72 22.29 -10.32
CA THR A 13 -23.43 22.65 -11.55
C THR A 13 -24.78 21.95 -11.73
N GLY A 14 -25.19 21.08 -10.83
CA GLY A 14 -26.44 20.31 -10.95
C GLY A 14 -26.51 19.37 -12.16
N LYS A 15 -25.56 19.44 -13.09
CA LYS A 15 -25.46 18.50 -14.20
C LYS A 15 -24.78 17.24 -13.71
N VAL A 16 -25.53 16.17 -13.64
CA VAL A 16 -25.02 14.84 -13.31
C VAL A 16 -24.04 14.43 -14.41
N ALA A 17 -22.74 14.48 -14.14
CA ALA A 17 -21.77 13.88 -15.03
C ALA A 17 -22.10 12.39 -15.20
N PRO A 18 -21.79 11.75 -16.36
CA PRO A 18 -22.05 10.30 -16.57
C PRO A 18 -21.54 9.42 -15.45
N GLU A 19 -20.58 9.90 -14.68
CA GLU A 19 -20.02 9.26 -13.48
C GLU A 19 -21.00 9.27 -12.29
N HIS A 20 -21.94 10.23 -12.21
CA HIS A 20 -22.97 10.28 -11.15
C HIS A 20 -24.09 9.25 -11.34
N ARG A 21 -24.44 8.87 -12.56
CA ARG A 21 -25.32 7.70 -12.81
C ARG A 21 -24.72 6.39 -12.30
N ARG A 22 -23.44 6.40 -11.92
CA ARG A 22 -22.71 5.27 -11.36
C ARG A 22 -22.73 5.27 -9.83
N LEU A 23 -23.01 6.43 -9.20
CA LEU A 23 -23.19 6.56 -7.74
C LEU A 23 -24.53 5.97 -7.28
N ASP A 24 -25.52 5.80 -8.18
CA ASP A 24 -26.77 5.07 -7.88
C ASP A 24 -26.54 3.58 -7.54
N ARG A 25 -25.34 3.07 -7.70
CA ARG A 25 -24.97 1.67 -7.39
C ARG A 25 -24.46 1.46 -5.98
N TYR A 26 -24.05 2.51 -5.27
CA TYR A 26 -23.51 2.43 -3.92
C TYR A 26 -24.06 3.56 -3.07
N SER A 27 -24.47 3.23 -1.84
CA SER A 27 -24.78 4.25 -0.85
C SER A 27 -23.52 5.04 -0.54
N THR A 28 -23.53 6.35 -0.82
CA THR A 28 -22.43 7.25 -0.42
C THR A 28 -22.65 7.73 1.00
N MET A 29 -21.57 8.00 1.73
CA MET A 29 -21.62 8.62 3.06
C MET A 29 -21.37 10.12 2.96
N SER A 30 -21.98 10.89 3.87
CA SER A 30 -21.62 12.30 4.03
C SER A 30 -20.22 12.43 4.65
N LEU A 31 -19.58 13.59 4.49
CA LEU A 31 -18.30 13.86 5.13
C LEU A 31 -18.40 13.73 6.64
N ASP A 32 -19.50 14.23 7.22
CA ASP A 32 -19.73 14.23 8.65
C ASP A 32 -19.88 12.79 9.19
N ASP A 33 -20.59 11.91 8.46
CA ASP A 33 -20.72 10.49 8.81
C ASP A 33 -19.37 9.78 8.76
N ILE A 34 -18.54 10.06 7.74
CA ILE A 34 -17.20 9.48 7.63
C ILE A 34 -16.32 9.97 8.80
N CYS A 35 -16.34 11.26 9.10
CA CYS A 35 -15.60 11.82 10.23
C CYS A 35 -16.06 11.27 11.59
N ALA A 36 -17.37 11.03 11.75
CA ALA A 36 -17.97 10.52 12.97
C ALA A 36 -17.69 9.03 13.24
N MET A 37 -17.15 8.30 12.27
CA MET A 37 -16.79 6.89 12.49
C MET A 37 -15.82 6.73 13.65
N PRO A 38 -16.01 5.71 14.53
CA PRO A 38 -15.23 5.54 15.75
C PRO A 38 -13.81 4.98 15.50
N VAL A 39 -13.15 5.44 14.43
CA VAL A 39 -11.81 4.95 14.03
C VAL A 39 -10.78 5.23 15.12
N ARG A 40 -10.92 6.34 15.85
CA ARG A 40 -10.03 6.65 16.97
C ARG A 40 -10.02 5.58 18.06
N SER A 41 -11.15 4.91 18.30
CA SER A 41 -11.29 3.91 19.36
C SER A 41 -10.70 2.55 18.96
N ILE A 42 -10.70 2.21 17.69
CA ILE A 42 -10.19 0.93 17.16
C ILE A 42 -8.74 1.01 16.69
N ALA A 43 -8.25 2.21 16.40
CA ALA A 43 -6.88 2.40 15.97
C ALA A 43 -5.90 2.28 17.15
N ALA A 44 -4.84 1.49 16.98
CA ALA A 44 -3.77 1.40 17.97
C ALA A 44 -3.13 2.77 18.25
N ARG A 45 -2.58 2.95 19.47
CA ARG A 45 -1.91 4.20 19.88
C ARG A 45 -0.82 4.62 18.90
N ASN A 46 -0.07 3.66 18.38
CA ASN A 46 0.94 3.86 17.35
C ASN A 46 0.50 3.10 16.10
N SER A 47 0.06 3.81 15.08
CA SER A 47 -0.49 3.19 13.87
C SER A 47 -0.35 4.08 12.64
N HIS A 48 -0.47 3.46 11.48
CA HIS A 48 -0.51 4.13 10.18
C HIS A 48 -1.91 4.05 9.58
N LEU A 49 -2.30 5.11 8.88
CA LEU A 49 -3.49 5.18 8.05
C LEU A 49 -3.10 5.41 6.59
N TYR A 50 -3.69 4.62 5.71
CA TYR A 50 -3.69 4.80 4.28
C TYR A 50 -5.12 5.07 3.84
N LEU A 51 -5.41 6.29 3.38
CA LEU A 51 -6.76 6.75 3.07
C LEU A 51 -6.87 7.11 1.59
N TRP A 52 -7.69 6.37 0.85
CA TRP A 52 -8.00 6.70 -0.54
C TRP A 52 -8.90 7.92 -0.62
N VAL A 53 -8.45 8.89 -1.41
CA VAL A 53 -9.16 10.14 -1.60
C VAL A 53 -9.13 10.56 -3.07
N PRO A 54 -10.28 10.86 -3.68
CA PRO A 54 -10.30 11.48 -4.99
C PRO A 54 -9.62 12.86 -4.97
N ASN A 55 -8.91 13.21 -6.03
CA ASN A 55 -8.15 14.48 -6.09
C ASN A 55 -9.00 15.71 -5.72
N ALA A 56 -10.28 15.72 -6.15
CA ALA A 56 -11.19 16.83 -5.88
C ALA A 56 -11.61 16.95 -4.40
N LEU A 57 -11.43 15.90 -3.60
CA LEU A 57 -11.83 15.81 -2.20
C LEU A 57 -10.61 15.76 -1.26
N LEU A 58 -9.45 16.23 -1.71
CA LEU A 58 -8.25 16.26 -0.87
C LEU A 58 -8.46 17.02 0.46
N PRO A 59 -9.11 18.21 0.49
CA PRO A 59 -9.39 18.90 1.75
C PRO A 59 -10.27 18.09 2.71
N GLU A 60 -11.27 17.38 2.17
CA GLU A 60 -12.15 16.49 2.92
C GLU A 60 -11.38 15.29 3.49
N GLY A 61 -10.48 14.70 2.68
CA GLY A 61 -9.62 13.63 3.12
C GLY A 61 -8.72 14.01 4.30
N LEU A 62 -8.16 15.21 4.27
CA LEU A 62 -7.36 15.74 5.38
C LEU A 62 -8.20 15.95 6.65
N LYS A 63 -9.45 16.43 6.52
CA LYS A 63 -10.39 16.54 7.65
C LYS A 63 -10.72 15.17 8.26
N VAL A 64 -10.94 14.16 7.43
CA VAL A 64 -11.19 12.79 7.91
C VAL A 64 -9.98 12.25 8.66
N MET A 65 -8.76 12.45 8.15
CA MET A 65 -7.55 12.02 8.84
C MET A 65 -7.43 12.65 10.24
N ASP A 66 -7.68 13.96 10.33
CA ASP A 66 -7.65 14.68 11.61
C ASP A 66 -8.73 14.16 12.56
N ALA A 67 -9.99 14.02 12.09
CA ALA A 67 -11.11 13.49 12.86
C ALA A 67 -10.81 12.09 13.41
N TRP A 68 -10.14 11.25 12.64
CA TRP A 68 -9.72 9.91 13.05
C TRP A 68 -8.45 9.87 13.91
N GLY A 69 -7.82 11.04 14.13
CA GLY A 69 -6.66 11.20 14.98
C GLY A 69 -5.34 10.81 14.34
N PHE A 70 -5.24 10.95 13.03
CA PHE A 70 -4.01 10.72 12.26
C PHE A 70 -3.48 12.04 11.69
N ARG A 71 -2.21 12.30 11.93
CA ARG A 71 -1.50 13.42 11.31
C ARG A 71 -1.06 13.03 9.89
N TYR A 72 -1.48 13.81 8.90
CA TYR A 72 -0.99 13.65 7.53
C TYR A 72 0.53 13.83 7.46
N VAL A 73 1.20 12.99 6.71
CA VAL A 73 2.67 13.01 6.55
C VAL A 73 3.08 13.02 5.08
N SER A 74 2.42 12.21 4.25
CA SER A 74 2.76 12.04 2.84
C SER A 74 1.57 11.45 2.08
N ASN A 75 1.75 11.20 0.80
CA ASN A 75 0.78 10.45 0.01
C ASN A 75 1.50 9.53 -0.98
N ILE A 76 0.75 8.56 -1.48
CA ILE A 76 1.11 7.73 -2.62
C ILE A 76 0.14 8.09 -3.75
N VAL A 77 0.64 8.30 -4.94
CA VAL A 77 -0.17 8.61 -6.11
C VAL A 77 -0.37 7.35 -6.94
N TRP A 78 -1.61 6.98 -7.19
CA TRP A 78 -1.90 5.97 -8.21
C TRP A 78 -2.02 6.64 -9.57
N ALA A 79 -1.02 6.42 -10.43
CA ALA A 79 -1.02 6.85 -11.83
C ALA A 79 -1.67 5.76 -12.70
N LYS A 80 -2.89 6.04 -13.18
CA LYS A 80 -3.68 5.10 -13.98
C LYS A 80 -3.16 5.05 -15.42
N ARG A 81 -2.78 3.87 -15.89
CA ARG A 81 -2.24 3.63 -17.22
C ARG A 81 -3.22 2.91 -18.12
N ARG A 82 -3.16 3.18 -19.42
CA ARG A 82 -3.84 2.43 -20.47
C ARG A 82 -3.06 1.17 -20.83
N LYS A 83 -3.64 0.33 -21.70
CA LYS A 83 -3.00 -0.89 -22.21
C LYS A 83 -1.69 -0.61 -22.96
N ASP A 84 -1.59 0.56 -23.61
CA ASP A 84 -0.42 1.03 -24.33
C ASP A 84 0.64 1.73 -23.45
N GLY A 85 0.44 1.73 -22.10
CA GLY A 85 1.32 2.39 -21.15
C GLY A 85 1.09 3.90 -21.01
N GLY A 86 0.30 4.52 -21.88
CA GLY A 86 -0.04 5.94 -21.76
C GLY A 86 -0.97 6.26 -20.58
N PRO A 87 -1.12 7.53 -20.21
CA PRO A 87 -2.06 7.94 -19.16
C PRO A 87 -3.50 7.54 -19.50
N ASP A 88 -4.27 7.04 -18.50
CA ASP A 88 -5.70 6.68 -18.70
C ASP A 88 -6.59 7.94 -18.74
N GLY A 89 -6.43 8.73 -19.77
CA GLY A 89 -7.13 10.01 -19.97
C GLY A 89 -8.44 9.87 -20.76
N ARG A 90 -9.25 8.84 -20.51
CA ARG A 90 -10.58 8.73 -21.14
C ARG A 90 -11.56 9.69 -20.49
N GLY A 91 -12.22 10.49 -21.31
CA GLY A 91 -13.17 11.49 -20.85
C GLY A 91 -12.56 12.88 -20.76
N VAL A 92 -13.38 13.83 -20.37
CA VAL A 92 -13.03 15.24 -20.16
C VAL A 92 -13.11 15.55 -18.67
N GLY A 93 -12.12 16.28 -18.15
CA GLY A 93 -12.19 16.85 -16.81
C GLY A 93 -12.77 18.28 -16.89
N PHE A 94 -13.25 18.79 -15.77
CA PHE A 94 -13.74 20.18 -15.71
C PHE A 94 -12.58 21.18 -15.90
N TYR A 95 -11.44 20.95 -15.26
CA TYR A 95 -10.19 21.67 -15.47
C TYR A 95 -9.14 20.78 -16.11
N PHE A 96 -8.89 19.61 -15.50
CA PHE A 96 -7.93 18.63 -15.97
C PHE A 96 -8.56 17.24 -16.00
N ARG A 97 -8.07 16.36 -16.87
CA ARG A 97 -8.41 14.93 -16.84
C ARG A 97 -7.72 14.27 -15.66
N ASN A 98 -8.49 13.74 -14.72
CA ASN A 98 -7.94 13.01 -13.59
C ASN A 98 -7.47 11.62 -14.03
N VAL A 99 -6.17 11.46 -14.13
CA VAL A 99 -5.49 10.17 -14.42
C VAL A 99 -4.84 9.60 -13.18
N THR A 100 -5.05 10.24 -12.03
CA THR A 100 -4.47 9.84 -10.74
C THR A 100 -5.54 9.75 -9.67
N GLU A 101 -5.25 8.99 -8.61
CA GLU A 101 -5.92 9.04 -7.31
C GLU A 101 -4.88 9.11 -6.20
N LEU A 102 -5.27 9.66 -5.06
CA LEU A 102 -4.40 9.84 -3.90
C LEU A 102 -4.68 8.79 -2.84
N LEU A 103 -3.62 8.18 -2.33
CA LEU A 103 -3.62 7.38 -1.12
C LEU A 103 -2.86 8.18 -0.05
N LEU A 104 -3.60 8.90 0.79
CA LEU A 104 -3.01 9.73 1.84
C LEU A 104 -2.41 8.83 2.92
N PHE A 105 -1.20 9.17 3.36
CA PHE A 105 -0.50 8.48 4.44
C PHE A 105 -0.48 9.32 5.71
N GLY A 106 -0.98 8.76 6.78
CA GLY A 106 -1.02 9.39 8.10
C GLY A 106 -0.43 8.54 9.20
N VAL A 107 0.06 9.22 10.21
CA VAL A 107 0.68 8.61 11.39
C VAL A 107 -0.05 9.04 12.65
N ARG A 108 -0.35 8.07 13.51
CA ARG A 108 -0.80 8.26 14.87
C ARG A 108 0.31 7.80 15.81
N GLY A 109 0.60 8.60 16.84
CA GLY A 109 1.69 8.34 17.78
C GLY A 109 3.07 8.50 17.14
N SER A 110 4.01 7.62 17.50
CA SER A 110 5.43 7.70 17.11
C SER A 110 5.89 6.58 16.17
N LEU A 111 4.94 5.84 15.56
CA LEU A 111 5.28 4.73 14.68
C LEU A 111 6.03 5.24 13.44
N ARG A 112 7.21 4.70 13.21
CA ARG A 112 7.98 4.91 11.97
C ARG A 112 7.64 3.81 10.96
N THR A 113 7.76 4.13 9.69
CA THR A 113 7.68 3.13 8.62
C THR A 113 8.81 2.12 8.75
N LEU A 114 8.55 0.91 8.31
CA LEU A 114 9.57 -0.14 8.19
C LEU A 114 10.66 0.29 7.21
N GLY A 115 11.81 -0.36 7.27
CA GLY A 115 12.98 0.00 6.46
C GLY A 115 12.73 0.13 4.95
N PRO A 116 11.97 -0.78 4.29
CA PRO A 116 11.67 -0.68 2.86
C PRO A 116 10.98 0.60 2.44
N ALA A 117 10.14 1.17 3.31
CA ALA A 117 9.46 2.41 2.99
C ALA A 117 10.41 3.58 2.69
N ARG A 118 11.64 3.52 3.16
CA ARG A 118 12.64 4.57 2.90
C ARG A 118 13.11 4.61 1.45
N SER A 119 13.04 3.49 0.76
CA SER A 119 13.36 3.37 -0.67
C SER A 119 12.12 3.21 -1.55
N GLN A 120 10.92 3.08 -0.93
CA GLN A 120 9.67 2.98 -1.66
C GLN A 120 9.31 4.32 -2.26
N VAL A 121 9.19 4.37 -3.58
CA VAL A 121 8.67 5.55 -4.26
C VAL A 121 7.18 5.72 -3.93
N ASN A 122 6.73 6.95 -3.82
CA ASN A 122 5.35 7.29 -3.48
C ASN A 122 4.42 7.27 -4.71
N MET A 123 4.57 6.28 -5.58
CA MET A 123 3.77 6.14 -6.79
C MET A 123 3.49 4.66 -7.09
N ILE A 124 2.25 4.38 -7.48
CA ILE A 124 1.82 3.11 -8.05
C ILE A 124 1.42 3.39 -9.50
N GLU A 125 2.08 2.75 -10.45
CA GLU A 125 1.74 2.84 -11.87
C GLU A 125 1.12 1.54 -12.33
N THR A 126 -0.20 1.52 -12.51
CA THR A 126 -0.91 0.34 -12.99
C THR A 126 -2.08 0.70 -13.88
N ARG A 127 -2.58 -0.30 -14.59
CA ARG A 127 -3.81 -0.14 -15.35
C ARG A 127 -4.99 0.05 -14.40
N LYS A 128 -5.94 0.89 -14.82
CA LYS A 128 -7.22 1.02 -14.16
C LYS A 128 -7.89 -0.35 -14.05
N ARG A 129 -8.36 -0.65 -12.86
CA ARG A 129 -9.14 -1.84 -12.55
C ARG A 129 -10.61 -1.67 -12.96
N GLU A 130 -11.41 -2.62 -12.60
CA GLU A 130 -12.86 -2.53 -12.66
C GLU A 130 -13.35 -1.31 -11.88
N HIS A 131 -14.63 -1.00 -12.03
CA HIS A 131 -15.19 0.20 -11.45
C HIS A 131 -14.91 0.31 -9.95
N SER A 132 -14.30 1.42 -9.54
CA SER A 132 -13.95 1.74 -8.13
C SER A 132 -12.96 0.78 -7.44
N ARG A 133 -12.43 -0.24 -8.12
CA ARG A 133 -11.42 -1.13 -7.55
C ARG A 133 -10.07 -0.41 -7.52
N LYS A 134 -9.45 -0.39 -6.35
CA LYS A 134 -8.10 0.12 -6.15
C LYS A 134 -7.05 -0.91 -6.61
N PRO A 135 -5.81 -0.50 -6.86
CA PRO A 135 -4.75 -1.42 -7.29
C PRO A 135 -4.39 -2.41 -6.17
N ASP A 136 -4.32 -3.70 -6.51
CA ASP A 136 -3.97 -4.74 -5.53
C ASP A 136 -2.53 -4.59 -5.02
N GLU A 137 -1.69 -3.89 -5.76
CA GLU A 137 -0.31 -3.52 -5.41
C GLU A 137 -0.22 -2.67 -4.12
N GLN A 138 -1.33 -2.08 -3.69
CA GLN A 138 -1.39 -1.36 -2.41
C GLN A 138 -1.11 -2.26 -1.20
N TYR A 139 -1.58 -3.51 -1.22
CA TYR A 139 -1.46 -4.40 -0.06
C TYR A 139 0.00 -4.77 0.23
N PRO A 140 0.77 -5.33 -0.72
CA PRO A 140 2.18 -5.61 -0.47
C PRO A 140 3.00 -4.35 -0.18
N LEU A 141 2.65 -3.21 -0.79
CA LEU A 141 3.31 -1.94 -0.48
C LEU A 141 3.07 -1.54 0.98
N ILE A 142 1.82 -1.61 1.46
CA ILE A 142 1.49 -1.28 2.85
C ILE A 142 2.17 -2.25 3.82
N GLN A 143 2.15 -3.56 3.52
CA GLN A 143 2.78 -4.58 4.35
C GLN A 143 4.30 -4.41 4.43
N ALA A 144 4.95 -3.99 3.33
CA ALA A 144 6.37 -3.67 3.32
C ALA A 144 6.71 -2.40 4.13
N CYS A 145 5.78 -1.45 4.23
CA CYS A 145 6.02 -0.15 4.86
C CYS A 145 5.53 -0.06 6.30
N SER A 146 4.58 -0.89 6.71
CA SER A 146 3.90 -0.78 8.00
C SER A 146 3.78 -2.14 8.68
N PRO A 147 4.00 -2.22 10.00
CA PRO A 147 3.77 -3.48 10.72
C PRO A 147 2.27 -3.78 10.83
N GLY A 148 1.93 -5.09 10.90
CA GLY A 148 0.58 -5.54 11.23
C GLY A 148 0.23 -5.31 12.72
N PRO A 149 -0.97 -5.69 13.14
CA PRO A 149 -2.03 -6.29 12.32
C PRO A 149 -2.67 -5.29 11.34
N TYR A 150 -3.27 -5.83 10.27
CA TYR A 150 -3.85 -5.01 9.21
C TYR A 150 -5.37 -5.00 9.30
N LEU A 151 -5.95 -3.82 9.06
CA LEU A 151 -7.40 -3.61 8.99
C LEU A 151 -7.73 -2.78 7.76
N GLU A 152 -8.68 -3.26 6.96
CA GLU A 152 -9.26 -2.52 5.85
C GLU A 152 -10.69 -2.11 6.18
N LEU A 153 -10.96 -0.81 6.15
CA LEU A 153 -12.29 -0.24 6.28
C LEU A 153 -12.89 0.00 4.91
N PHE A 154 -14.19 -0.28 4.77
CA PHE A 154 -14.94 -0.25 3.52
C PHE A 154 -14.41 -1.29 2.50
N ALA A 155 -13.92 -2.40 3.02
CA ALA A 155 -13.38 -3.49 2.22
C ALA A 155 -14.44 -4.04 1.26
N ARG A 156 -14.02 -4.30 0.03
CA ARG A 156 -14.85 -4.90 -1.01
C ARG A 156 -14.33 -6.27 -1.45
N HIS A 157 -13.06 -6.52 -1.22
CA HIS A 157 -12.38 -7.76 -1.59
C HIS A 157 -11.48 -8.16 -0.44
N PRO A 158 -11.95 -9.06 0.46
CA PRO A 158 -11.14 -9.52 1.58
C PRO A 158 -9.78 -10.03 1.13
N GLN A 159 -8.73 -9.65 1.84
CA GLN A 159 -7.36 -10.08 1.58
C GLN A 159 -6.90 -11.02 2.69
N PRO A 160 -6.11 -12.07 2.39
CA PRO A 160 -5.45 -12.87 3.41
C PRO A 160 -4.68 -11.97 4.39
N GLU A 161 -4.68 -12.33 5.67
CA GLU A 161 -4.00 -11.60 6.76
C GLU A 161 -4.53 -10.18 7.07
N TRP A 162 -5.62 -9.76 6.41
CA TRP A 162 -6.30 -8.50 6.68
C TRP A 162 -7.65 -8.74 7.34
N SER A 163 -7.89 -8.07 8.46
CA SER A 163 -9.26 -7.90 8.96
C SER A 163 -9.99 -6.92 8.06
N ALA A 164 -11.21 -7.26 7.68
CA ALA A 164 -12.01 -6.46 6.76
C ALA A 164 -13.31 -6.01 7.43
N TRP A 165 -13.69 -4.76 7.19
CA TRP A 165 -14.99 -4.22 7.54
C TRP A 165 -15.55 -3.42 6.37
N GLY A 166 -16.75 -3.75 5.92
CA GLY A 166 -17.41 -3.08 4.79
C GLY A 166 -18.64 -3.82 4.34
N ALA A 167 -19.46 -3.19 3.51
CA ALA A 167 -20.71 -3.74 3.02
C ALA A 167 -20.53 -4.96 2.08
N GLU A 168 -19.36 -5.14 1.51
CA GLU A 168 -19.04 -6.23 0.58
C GLU A 168 -17.87 -7.09 1.12
N SER A 169 -17.60 -7.03 2.43
CA SER A 169 -16.51 -7.78 3.09
C SER A 169 -16.85 -9.22 3.41
N ASP A 170 -18.03 -9.70 3.04
CA ASP A 170 -18.42 -11.08 3.18
C ASP A 170 -17.61 -11.95 2.20
N PRO A 171 -16.85 -12.95 2.67
CA PRO A 171 -16.05 -13.82 1.82
C PRO A 171 -16.90 -14.66 0.84
N ASP A 172 -18.19 -14.84 1.13
CA ASP A 172 -19.11 -15.58 0.28
C ASP A 172 -19.72 -14.72 -0.85
N ILE A 173 -19.50 -13.41 -0.82
CA ILE A 173 -19.93 -12.53 -1.91
C ILE A 173 -18.87 -12.53 -3.01
N ALA A 174 -19.15 -13.20 -4.11
CA ALA A 174 -18.30 -13.18 -5.30
C ALA A 174 -18.07 -11.72 -5.77
N PRO A 175 -16.84 -11.33 -6.10
CA PRO A 175 -16.55 -9.99 -6.59
C PRO A 175 -17.43 -9.65 -7.79
N ARG A 176 -18.23 -8.59 -7.70
CA ARG A 176 -19.05 -8.11 -8.82
C ARG A 176 -18.15 -7.41 -9.81
N GLY A 177 -17.82 -8.05 -10.91
CA GLY A 177 -17.06 -7.45 -12.00
C GLY A 177 -16.36 -8.46 -12.89
N LYS A 178 -16.14 -8.10 -14.15
CA LYS A 178 -15.38 -8.93 -15.08
C LYS A 178 -13.91 -8.84 -14.73
N GLN A 179 -13.31 -9.96 -14.34
CA GLN A 179 -11.86 -10.03 -14.24
C GLN A 179 -11.26 -9.78 -15.64
N HIS A 180 -10.46 -8.73 -15.78
CA HIS A 180 -9.72 -8.51 -17.01
C HIS A 180 -8.63 -9.58 -17.16
N LYS A 181 -8.79 -10.48 -18.11
CA LYS A 181 -7.70 -11.33 -18.61
C LYS A 181 -6.53 -10.44 -19.04
N GLY A 182 -5.46 -10.43 -18.35
CA GLY A 182 -4.29 -9.58 -18.61
C GLY A 182 -3.81 -8.80 -17.40
N TYR A 183 -4.46 -8.95 -16.27
CA TYR A 183 -3.98 -8.56 -14.97
C TYR A 183 -3.06 -9.65 -14.41
N GLN A 184 -1.90 -9.80 -15.03
CA GLN A 184 -0.78 -10.52 -14.46
C GLN A 184 0.23 -9.50 -13.92
N GLY A 185 -0.24 -8.58 -13.07
CA GLY A 185 0.57 -8.16 -12.00
C GLY A 185 0.39 -9.23 -10.94
N GLY A 186 1.13 -10.29 -11.03
CA GLY A 186 1.27 -11.22 -9.92
C GLY A 186 1.64 -10.41 -8.68
N PRO A 187 1.28 -10.85 -7.47
CA PRO A 187 1.77 -10.21 -6.28
C PRO A 187 3.28 -10.06 -6.48
N ILE A 188 3.81 -8.86 -6.24
CA ILE A 188 5.24 -8.74 -6.00
C ILE A 188 5.48 -9.84 -4.97
N GLN A 189 6.23 -10.87 -5.34
CA GLN A 189 6.58 -11.92 -4.41
C GLN A 189 7.46 -11.27 -3.34
N LEU A 190 6.79 -10.72 -2.33
CA LEU A 190 7.49 -10.34 -1.12
C LEU A 190 8.08 -11.62 -0.56
N PRO A 191 9.35 -11.60 -0.17
CA PRO A 191 9.94 -12.76 0.45
C PRO A 191 9.04 -13.19 1.60
N LEU A 192 8.86 -14.51 1.77
CA LEU A 192 8.00 -15.15 2.78
C LEU A 192 8.31 -14.71 4.22
N VAL A 193 9.45 -14.07 4.44
CA VAL A 193 9.80 -13.39 5.69
C VAL A 193 9.81 -11.90 5.39
N PRO A 194 8.97 -11.09 6.05
CA PRO A 194 9.03 -9.65 5.93
C PRO A 194 10.47 -9.20 6.20
N PRO A 195 11.13 -8.48 5.28
CA PRO A 195 12.55 -8.15 5.41
C PRO A 195 12.90 -7.37 6.68
N TYR A 196 11.91 -7.06 7.52
CA TYR A 196 12.02 -6.21 8.71
C TYR A 196 11.29 -6.73 9.95
N SER A 197 10.77 -7.97 9.94
CA SER A 197 10.42 -8.62 11.20
C SER A 197 11.69 -8.71 12.06
N ARG A 198 11.58 -8.47 13.36
CA ARG A 198 12.61 -8.94 14.29
C ARG A 198 12.71 -10.44 14.08
N LEU A 199 13.79 -10.89 13.46
CA LEU A 199 14.11 -12.31 13.45
C LEU A 199 14.27 -12.72 14.91
N HIS A 200 13.61 -13.78 15.33
CA HIS A 200 13.99 -14.46 16.57
C HIS A 200 15.46 -14.86 16.45
N GLU A 201 16.18 -14.93 17.56
CA GLU A 201 17.62 -15.22 17.55
C GLU A 201 17.98 -16.44 16.69
N ASN A 202 17.21 -17.53 16.81
CA ASN A 202 17.40 -18.74 16.01
C ASN A 202 17.25 -18.51 14.49
N ASP A 203 16.27 -17.70 14.08
CA ASP A 203 16.04 -17.38 12.65
C ASP A 203 17.14 -16.47 12.11
N ALA A 204 17.67 -15.58 12.95
CA ALA A 204 18.78 -14.70 12.59
C ALA A 204 20.09 -15.48 12.39
N ASP A 205 20.33 -16.47 13.22
CA ASP A 205 21.50 -17.34 13.13
C ASP A 205 21.43 -18.27 11.90
N GLU A 206 20.27 -18.83 11.62
CA GLU A 206 20.06 -19.67 10.44
C GLU A 206 20.22 -18.85 9.15
N MET A 207 19.61 -17.68 9.09
CA MET A 207 19.73 -16.75 7.97
C MET A 207 21.18 -16.27 7.82
N GLY A 208 21.85 -15.95 8.91
CA GLY A 208 23.25 -15.54 8.91
C GLY A 208 24.16 -16.61 8.32
N ARG A 209 23.98 -17.88 8.72
CA ARG A 209 24.73 -19.03 8.18
C ARG A 209 24.47 -19.23 6.67
N ALA A 210 23.21 -19.17 6.24
CA ALA A 210 22.84 -19.33 4.84
C ALA A 210 23.42 -18.20 3.96
N LEU A 211 23.37 -16.96 4.43
CA LEU A 211 23.97 -15.81 3.75
C LEU A 211 25.50 -15.92 3.69
N ARG A 212 26.14 -16.35 4.77
CA ARG A 212 27.58 -16.56 4.83
C ARG A 212 28.04 -17.58 3.79
N GLN A 213 27.38 -18.73 3.70
CA GLN A 213 27.69 -19.77 2.72
C GLN A 213 27.64 -19.22 1.29
N ARG A 214 26.60 -18.47 0.94
CA ARG A 214 26.46 -17.84 -0.40
C ARG A 214 27.52 -16.77 -0.64
N TYR A 215 27.85 -15.98 0.38
CA TYR A 215 28.91 -14.99 0.30
C TYR A 215 30.29 -15.62 0.08
N GLU A 216 30.61 -16.70 0.78
CA GLU A 216 31.85 -17.46 0.61
C GLU A 216 31.93 -18.14 -0.77
N LEU A 217 30.78 -18.53 -1.36
CA LEU A 217 30.67 -19.04 -2.72
C LEU A 217 30.77 -17.95 -3.81
N GLY A 218 31.04 -16.70 -3.43
CA GLY A 218 31.33 -15.61 -4.38
C GLY A 218 30.23 -14.56 -4.55
N ARG A 219 29.03 -14.76 -4.00
CA ARG A 219 27.97 -13.76 -4.08
C ARG A 219 28.41 -12.45 -3.42
N SER A 220 28.06 -11.33 -4.03
CA SER A 220 28.27 -10.01 -3.45
C SER A 220 27.18 -9.67 -2.44
N ILE A 221 27.47 -8.74 -1.51
CA ILE A 221 26.48 -8.22 -0.56
C ILE A 221 25.28 -7.60 -1.29
N ARG A 222 25.49 -7.02 -2.48
CA ARG A 222 24.46 -6.42 -3.29
C ARG A 222 23.52 -7.48 -3.86
N GLU A 223 24.06 -8.55 -4.45
CA GLU A 223 23.27 -9.69 -4.95
C GLU A 223 22.49 -10.35 -3.81
N LEU A 224 23.09 -10.54 -2.64
CA LEU A 224 22.41 -11.08 -1.48
C LEU A 224 21.29 -10.16 -0.97
N SER A 225 21.48 -8.85 -1.09
CA SER A 225 20.44 -7.85 -0.78
C SER A 225 19.29 -7.93 -1.78
N GLU A 226 19.57 -8.11 -3.06
CA GLU A 226 18.58 -8.28 -4.13
C GLU A 226 17.82 -9.61 -3.99
N GLU A 227 18.51 -10.71 -3.72
CA GLU A 227 17.90 -12.05 -3.53
C GLU A 227 16.98 -12.12 -2.31
N THR A 228 17.38 -11.51 -1.20
CA THR A 228 16.65 -11.59 0.07
C THR A 228 15.74 -10.40 0.35
N GLN A 229 15.84 -9.37 -0.47
CA GLN A 229 15.18 -8.08 -0.25
C GLN A 229 15.57 -7.41 1.09
N TYR A 230 16.63 -7.89 1.74
CA TYR A 230 17.18 -7.24 2.94
C TYR A 230 18.06 -6.05 2.57
N SER A 231 18.05 -5.01 3.40
CA SER A 231 18.97 -3.90 3.21
C SER A 231 20.44 -4.36 3.30
N ILE A 232 21.30 -3.69 2.55
CA ILE A 232 22.76 -3.92 2.59
C ILE A 232 23.30 -3.89 4.03
N GLY A 233 22.77 -2.99 4.88
CA GLY A 233 23.12 -2.89 6.28
C GLY A 233 22.76 -4.16 7.05
N ARG A 234 21.57 -4.71 6.83
CA ARG A 234 21.10 -5.94 7.48
C ARG A 234 21.90 -7.15 7.02
N ILE A 235 22.17 -7.28 5.72
CA ILE A 235 23.05 -8.35 5.20
C ILE A 235 24.41 -8.30 5.87
N ARG A 236 25.01 -7.11 5.99
CA ARG A 236 26.29 -6.95 6.69
C ARG A 236 26.21 -7.35 8.15
N THR A 237 25.16 -6.97 8.86
CA THR A 237 24.97 -7.34 10.26
C THR A 237 24.86 -8.85 10.43
N LEU A 238 24.05 -9.52 9.61
CA LEU A 238 23.88 -10.97 9.64
C LEU A 238 25.16 -11.71 9.26
N LEU A 239 25.88 -11.26 8.23
CA LEU A 239 27.16 -11.81 7.84
C LEU A 239 28.21 -11.65 8.94
N LYS A 240 28.27 -10.48 9.60
CA LYS A 240 29.18 -10.25 10.73
C LYS A 240 28.84 -11.13 11.91
N ALA A 241 27.57 -11.26 12.26
CA ALA A 241 27.10 -12.13 13.35
C ALA A 241 27.42 -13.60 13.09
N SER A 242 27.33 -14.06 11.82
CA SER A 242 27.69 -15.41 11.40
C SER A 242 29.21 -15.65 11.24
N GLY A 243 30.04 -14.66 11.52
CA GLY A 243 31.50 -14.78 11.45
C GLY A 243 32.09 -14.74 10.03
N ALA A 244 31.40 -14.13 9.06
CA ALA A 244 31.91 -13.98 7.71
C ALA A 244 33.06 -12.95 7.65
N SER A 245 34.16 -13.30 6.96
CA SER A 245 35.23 -12.37 6.61
C SER A 245 34.86 -11.54 5.39
N PHE A 246 34.86 -10.23 5.52
CA PHE A 246 34.52 -9.34 4.40
C PHE A 246 35.69 -9.19 3.43
N ARG A 247 35.39 -9.30 2.14
CA ARG A 247 36.35 -9.01 1.08
C ARG A 247 36.76 -7.52 1.09
N PRO A 248 38.02 -7.19 0.76
CA PRO A 248 38.45 -5.79 0.68
C PRO A 248 37.61 -5.02 -0.35
N ARG A 249 37.42 -3.72 -0.13
CA ARG A 249 36.75 -2.83 -1.09
C ARG A 249 37.56 -2.79 -2.39
N GLY A 250 36.94 -3.17 -3.52
CA GLY A 250 37.53 -3.05 -4.85
C GLY A 250 38.05 -4.35 -5.45
N GLY A 251 37.83 -5.49 -4.84
CA GLY A 251 38.19 -6.80 -5.43
C GLY A 251 37.18 -7.24 -6.48
N SER A 252 37.39 -6.84 -7.73
CA SER A 252 36.88 -7.60 -8.87
C SER A 252 37.70 -8.89 -9.00
N LYS A 253 37.05 -10.02 -9.08
CA LYS A 253 37.43 -11.12 -9.93
C LYS A 253 36.20 -11.52 -10.70
#